data_ef1f7d1e5a9b6245f02a929fd2992703
#
_entry.id   ef1f7d1e5a9b6245f02a929fd2992703
#
_cell.length_a   1.000
_cell.length_b   1.000
_cell.length_c   1.000
_cell.angle_alpha   90.00
_cell.angle_beta   90.00
_cell.angle_gamma   90.00
#
_symmetry.space_group_name_H-M   'P 1'
#
loop_
_entity.id
_entity.type
_entity.pdbx_description
1 polymer ?
#
loop_
_entity_poly.entity_id
_entity_poly.type
_entity_poly.pdbx_seq_one_letter_code
_entity_poly.pdbx_strand_id
1 'polypeptide(L)'
;MRVPVLRLCWAAVVLAGGLMVDSASAGDTLVFDPPHPGDSVKHIVLISGDEEYRSEETMPMLAKILSQKHGFKCTVLFAFGPDGADYIDSNNQKGLRGLKSLDSADLMIIATRFRRPDAEQAKHITAFLDAGKPVIGLRTATHAFQGGERFGDSLTYDQFGLKILGEQWVSHHGRHKAEGARSVVEPGVESHVILNGVSDVFAPSDVYGVTHLTNADTILLRGGITESLDPESKILAYDDRNKPMQPFAWLHPYTIPNGKEGRSFCTTAGASLDFVDEDLRRLVVNASVYLTGGQVPEKADVGYVDPFYPTFFSFINDKDYYKTMNMKPEDFGLGKTPHRPDPPGNPAWPFRPVPEAK
;
A
#
# COMPACT_ATOMS: atom_id res chain seq x y z
N MET A 1 45.65 -75.01 -1.55
CA MET A 1 44.24 -74.52 -1.50
C MET A 1 44.30 -73.03 -1.20
N ARG A 2 44.01 -72.21 -2.19
CA ARG A 2 43.94 -70.73 -2.05
C ARG A 2 42.48 -70.33 -2.05
N VAL A 3 42.05 -69.67 -0.96
CA VAL A 3 40.72 -69.15 -0.80
C VAL A 3 40.63 -67.69 -1.44
N PRO A 4 39.71 -67.35 -2.29
CA PRO A 4 39.62 -66.00 -2.81
C PRO A 4 38.86 -65.09 -1.82
N VAL A 5 39.45 -63.92 -1.54
CA VAL A 5 38.84 -62.84 -0.73
C VAL A 5 37.95 -62.02 -1.65
N LEU A 6 36.61 -62.00 -1.37
CA LEU A 6 35.58 -61.20 -2.06
C LEU A 6 35.69 -59.82 -1.48
N ARG A 7 36.07 -58.81 -2.30
CA ARG A 7 35.99 -57.39 -1.96
C ARG A 7 34.59 -56.85 -2.29
N LEU A 8 33.82 -56.51 -1.26
CA LEU A 8 32.56 -55.79 -1.40
C LEU A 8 32.86 -54.30 -1.63
N CYS A 9 32.54 -53.78 -2.82
CA CYS A 9 32.56 -52.37 -3.09
C CYS A 9 31.22 -51.77 -2.63
N TRP A 10 31.24 -50.91 -1.63
CA TRP A 10 30.11 -50.05 -1.27
C TRP A 10 30.10 -48.83 -2.20
N ALA A 11 29.08 -48.74 -3.03
CA ALA A 11 28.81 -47.51 -3.78
C ALA A 11 27.98 -46.57 -2.88
N ALA A 12 28.59 -45.49 -2.45
CA ALA A 12 27.88 -44.39 -1.78
C ALA A 12 27.11 -43.59 -2.80
N VAL A 13 25.77 -43.70 -2.78
CA VAL A 13 24.87 -42.81 -3.54
C VAL A 13 24.79 -41.51 -2.75
N VAL A 14 25.48 -40.50 -3.23
CA VAL A 14 25.30 -39.10 -2.74
C VAL A 14 24.02 -38.56 -3.42
N LEU A 15 22.90 -38.53 -2.69
CA LEU A 15 21.73 -37.73 -3.06
C LEU A 15 22.09 -36.26 -2.87
N ALA A 16 22.46 -35.59 -3.96
CA ALA A 16 22.50 -34.14 -4.01
C ALA A 16 21.05 -33.63 -4.02
N GLY A 17 20.47 -33.40 -2.84
CA GLY A 17 19.25 -32.63 -2.67
C GLY A 17 19.58 -31.19 -3.01
N GLY A 18 19.26 -30.78 -4.25
CA GLY A 18 19.29 -29.38 -4.64
C GLY A 18 18.22 -28.63 -3.84
N LEU A 19 18.64 -27.88 -2.80
CA LEU A 19 17.86 -26.80 -2.23
C LEU A 19 17.66 -25.79 -3.37
N MET A 20 16.47 -25.79 -3.97
CA MET A 20 16.00 -24.67 -4.78
C MET A 20 15.87 -23.51 -3.80
N VAL A 21 16.92 -22.70 -3.68
CA VAL A 21 16.84 -21.39 -3.07
C VAL A 21 16.09 -20.55 -4.09
N ASP A 22 14.81 -20.34 -3.85
CA ASP A 22 13.98 -19.38 -4.58
C ASP A 22 14.51 -17.97 -4.21
N SER A 23 15.56 -17.56 -4.90
CA SER A 23 16.09 -16.20 -4.80
C SER A 23 15.11 -15.32 -5.52
N ALA A 24 14.34 -14.49 -4.76
CA ALA A 24 13.75 -13.30 -5.34
C ALA A 24 14.85 -12.62 -6.17
N SER A 25 14.60 -12.44 -7.46
CA SER A 25 15.54 -11.76 -8.35
C SER A 25 15.85 -10.38 -7.74
N ALA A 26 17.12 -10.01 -7.66
CA ALA A 26 17.56 -8.74 -7.07
C ALA A 26 17.00 -7.47 -7.77
N GLY A 27 16.08 -7.63 -8.73
CA GLY A 27 15.40 -6.56 -9.47
C GLY A 27 13.88 -6.44 -9.19
N ASP A 28 13.28 -7.40 -8.45
CA ASP A 28 11.81 -7.42 -8.29
C ASP A 28 11.31 -6.59 -7.09
N THR A 29 12.19 -6.11 -6.24
CA THR A 29 11.84 -5.37 -5.01
C THR A 29 12.76 -4.18 -4.82
N LEU A 30 12.24 -3.13 -4.16
CA LEU A 30 13.03 -1.97 -3.77
C LEU A 30 13.11 -1.91 -2.25
N VAL A 31 14.33 -1.97 -1.70
CA VAL A 31 14.57 -2.01 -0.24
C VAL A 31 15.18 -0.70 0.23
N PHE A 32 14.65 -0.19 1.34
CA PHE A 32 15.19 0.95 2.08
C PHE A 32 15.50 0.51 3.51
N ASP A 33 16.76 0.49 3.85
CA ASP A 33 17.21 0.28 5.22
C ASP A 33 17.25 1.63 5.96
N PRO A 34 16.97 1.67 7.28
CA PRO A 34 17.10 2.89 8.05
C PRO A 34 18.58 3.29 8.17
N PRO A 35 18.89 4.61 8.22
CA PRO A 35 20.26 5.10 8.30
C PRO A 35 20.98 4.69 9.60
N HIS A 36 20.21 4.45 10.67
CA HIS A 36 20.70 4.05 11.98
C HIS A 36 19.85 2.88 12.50
N PRO A 37 20.13 1.64 12.07
CA PRO A 37 19.36 0.49 12.53
C PRO A 37 19.59 0.27 14.04
N GLY A 38 18.49 0.20 14.80
CA GLY A 38 18.51 -0.22 16.21
C GLY A 38 18.56 -1.75 16.33
N ASP A 39 18.59 -2.25 17.58
CA ASP A 39 18.67 -3.69 17.87
C ASP A 39 17.46 -4.50 17.35
N SER A 40 16.31 -3.85 17.14
CA SER A 40 15.09 -4.49 16.63
C SER A 40 14.40 -3.59 15.62
N VAL A 41 14.87 -3.65 14.36
CA VAL A 41 14.26 -2.89 13.27
C VAL A 41 12.97 -3.58 12.80
N LYS A 42 11.84 -2.86 12.86
CA LYS A 42 10.58 -3.33 12.33
C LYS A 42 10.57 -3.25 10.81
N HIS A 43 10.01 -4.26 10.16
CA HIS A 43 9.96 -4.39 8.70
C HIS A 43 8.56 -4.08 8.18
N ILE A 44 8.45 -3.11 7.29
CA ILE A 44 7.21 -2.75 6.59
C ILE A 44 7.34 -3.17 5.12
N VAL A 45 6.35 -3.91 4.62
CA VAL A 45 6.23 -4.23 3.20
C VAL A 45 5.12 -3.36 2.61
N LEU A 46 5.47 -2.58 1.57
CA LEU A 46 4.54 -1.70 0.87
C LEU A 46 4.25 -2.29 -0.51
N ILE A 47 2.97 -2.55 -0.82
CA ILE A 47 2.55 -3.23 -2.05
C ILE A 47 1.83 -2.26 -2.96
N SER A 48 2.45 -1.99 -4.11
CA SER A 48 1.93 -1.17 -5.21
C SER A 48 1.32 -2.03 -6.30
N GLY A 49 0.13 -1.68 -6.75
CA GLY A 49 -0.55 -2.40 -7.84
C GLY A 49 -1.91 -1.78 -8.15
N ASP A 50 -1.94 -0.51 -8.48
CA ASP A 50 -3.16 0.24 -8.76
C ASP A 50 -3.02 0.95 -10.10
N GLU A 51 -3.86 0.61 -11.05
CA GLU A 51 -3.84 1.15 -12.41
C GLU A 51 -4.46 2.55 -12.54
N GLU A 52 -5.08 3.10 -11.46
CA GLU A 52 -5.76 4.38 -11.50
C GLU A 52 -5.06 5.47 -10.67
N TYR A 53 -4.60 5.14 -9.45
CA TYR A 53 -4.20 6.13 -8.43
C TYR A 53 -2.69 6.27 -8.22
N ARG A 54 -1.88 5.69 -9.10
CA ARG A 54 -0.41 5.87 -9.12
C ARG A 54 0.29 5.39 -7.84
N SER A 55 -0.11 4.24 -7.35
CA SER A 55 0.51 3.65 -6.15
C SER A 55 2.02 3.40 -6.34
N GLU A 56 2.50 3.23 -7.58
CA GLU A 56 3.92 3.12 -7.92
C GLU A 56 4.72 4.40 -7.65
N GLU A 57 4.06 5.54 -7.51
CA GLU A 57 4.66 6.80 -7.07
C GLU A 57 4.59 6.95 -5.54
N THR A 58 3.45 6.58 -4.95
CA THR A 58 3.16 6.73 -3.51
C THR A 58 4.02 5.83 -2.65
N MET A 59 4.11 4.53 -2.98
CA MET A 59 4.74 3.55 -2.10
C MET A 59 6.24 3.79 -1.89
N PRO A 60 7.05 4.11 -2.91
CA PRO A 60 8.45 4.46 -2.70
C PRO A 60 8.63 5.74 -1.89
N MET A 61 7.79 6.76 -2.10
CA MET A 61 7.83 8.00 -1.34
C MET A 61 7.58 7.75 0.16
N LEU A 62 6.52 6.99 0.49
CA LEU A 62 6.22 6.62 1.88
C LEU A 62 7.33 5.75 2.49
N ALA A 63 7.85 4.77 1.73
CA ALA A 63 8.94 3.91 2.19
C ALA A 63 10.20 4.70 2.56
N LYS A 64 10.54 5.74 1.78
CA LYS A 64 11.65 6.65 2.10
C LYS A 64 11.41 7.41 3.40
N ILE A 65 10.21 7.96 3.61
CA ILE A 65 9.87 8.67 4.86
C ILE A 65 9.96 7.71 6.04
N LEU A 66 9.29 6.54 5.95
CA LEU A 66 9.26 5.54 7.01
C LEU A 66 10.65 5.02 7.36
N SER A 67 11.50 4.79 6.36
CA SER A 67 12.84 4.28 6.61
C SER A 67 13.80 5.36 7.10
N GLN A 68 13.89 6.48 6.41
CA GLN A 68 14.93 7.48 6.67
C GLN A 68 14.63 8.36 7.88
N LYS A 69 13.35 8.52 8.26
CA LYS A 69 12.95 9.41 9.37
C LYS A 69 12.38 8.66 10.57
N HIS A 70 11.87 7.44 10.37
CA HIS A 70 11.19 6.70 11.44
C HIS A 70 11.82 5.34 11.76
N GLY A 71 12.96 5.00 11.12
CA GLY A 71 13.78 3.87 11.51
C GLY A 71 13.24 2.49 11.09
N PHE A 72 12.27 2.43 10.18
CA PHE A 72 11.76 1.16 9.65
C PHE A 72 12.66 0.63 8.53
N LYS A 73 12.80 -0.68 8.43
CA LYS A 73 13.17 -1.32 7.17
C LYS A 73 11.93 -1.34 6.28
N CYS A 74 12.03 -0.89 5.04
CA CYS A 74 10.93 -0.87 4.09
C CYS A 74 11.26 -1.65 2.84
N THR A 75 10.35 -2.52 2.39
CA THR A 75 10.44 -3.20 1.09
C THR A 75 9.22 -2.83 0.27
N VAL A 76 9.44 -2.25 -0.91
CA VAL A 76 8.39 -1.90 -1.85
C VAL A 76 8.29 -2.96 -2.94
N LEU A 77 7.08 -3.45 -3.15
CA LEU A 77 6.72 -4.41 -4.19
C LEU A 77 5.89 -3.72 -5.25
N PHE A 78 6.06 -4.16 -6.51
CA PHE A 78 5.38 -3.58 -7.65
C PHE A 78 4.63 -4.64 -8.46
N ALA A 79 3.68 -4.19 -9.29
CA ALA A 79 3.18 -4.98 -10.40
C ALA A 79 4.08 -4.77 -11.61
N PHE A 80 4.48 -5.85 -12.26
CA PHE A 80 5.36 -5.86 -13.43
C PHE A 80 4.61 -6.22 -14.70
N GLY A 81 5.20 -5.88 -15.84
CA GLY A 81 4.68 -6.27 -17.15
C GLY A 81 4.55 -7.79 -17.30
N PRO A 82 3.83 -8.24 -18.34
CA PRO A 82 3.61 -9.66 -18.60
C PRO A 82 4.90 -10.37 -19.05
N ASP A 83 4.83 -11.70 -19.10
CA ASP A 83 5.84 -12.59 -19.69
C ASP A 83 7.27 -12.41 -19.13
N GLY A 84 7.37 -12.13 -17.82
CA GLY A 84 8.66 -11.96 -17.15
C GLY A 84 9.30 -10.60 -17.38
N ALA A 85 8.59 -9.62 -17.93
CA ALA A 85 9.09 -8.25 -18.09
C ALA A 85 9.61 -7.68 -16.77
N ASP A 86 10.64 -6.85 -16.86
CA ASP A 86 11.33 -6.24 -15.72
C ASP A 86 10.95 -4.77 -15.50
N TYR A 87 9.96 -4.24 -16.25
CA TYR A 87 9.41 -2.91 -16.05
C TYR A 87 8.13 -2.95 -15.21
N ILE A 88 7.92 -1.89 -14.43
CA ILE A 88 6.70 -1.69 -13.63
C ILE A 88 5.53 -1.45 -14.58
N ASP A 89 4.43 -2.22 -14.37
CA ASP A 89 3.19 -2.10 -15.12
C ASP A 89 1.99 -2.24 -14.19
N SER A 90 1.46 -1.11 -13.76
CA SER A 90 0.30 -1.07 -12.88
C SER A 90 -0.99 -1.58 -13.56
N ASN A 91 -1.04 -1.68 -14.90
CA ASN A 91 -2.18 -2.26 -15.62
C ASN A 91 -2.21 -3.80 -15.56
N ASN A 92 -1.07 -4.46 -15.27
CA ASN A 92 -1.02 -5.91 -15.21
C ASN A 92 -1.54 -6.44 -13.86
N GLN A 93 -2.79 -6.90 -13.83
CA GLN A 93 -3.42 -7.42 -12.60
C GLN A 93 -2.76 -8.69 -12.04
N LYS A 94 -1.98 -9.41 -12.82
CA LYS A 94 -1.23 -10.60 -12.41
C LYS A 94 0.26 -10.33 -12.14
N GLY A 95 0.68 -9.07 -12.24
CA GLY A 95 2.08 -8.68 -12.23
C GLY A 95 2.72 -8.57 -10.84
N LEU A 96 2.00 -8.77 -9.74
CA LEU A 96 2.58 -8.69 -8.39
C LEU A 96 3.69 -9.72 -8.21
N ARG A 97 4.87 -9.26 -7.73
CA ARG A 97 6.02 -10.11 -7.41
C ARG A 97 6.59 -9.77 -6.04
N GLY A 98 7.40 -10.67 -5.50
CA GLY A 98 8.14 -10.43 -4.27
C GLY A 98 7.32 -10.54 -2.98
N LEU A 99 6.09 -11.09 -3.02
CA LEU A 99 5.22 -11.22 -1.84
C LEU A 99 5.85 -12.08 -0.73
N LYS A 100 6.89 -12.88 -1.00
CA LYS A 100 7.72 -13.54 0.00
C LYS A 100 8.32 -12.59 1.04
N SER A 101 8.50 -11.31 0.72
CA SER A 101 8.96 -10.31 1.67
C SER A 101 8.03 -10.16 2.88
N LEU A 102 6.75 -10.54 2.76
CA LEU A 102 5.78 -10.56 3.86
C LEU A 102 6.14 -11.56 4.97
N ASP A 103 6.92 -12.60 4.69
CA ASP A 103 7.31 -13.61 5.70
C ASP A 103 8.03 -12.97 6.88
N SER A 104 8.85 -11.94 6.63
CA SER A 104 9.57 -11.18 7.66
C SER A 104 8.92 -9.85 8.05
N ALA A 105 7.80 -9.47 7.44
CA ALA A 105 7.17 -8.19 7.69
C ALA A 105 6.44 -8.14 9.04
N ASP A 106 6.50 -6.98 9.71
CA ASP A 106 5.71 -6.63 10.90
C ASP A 106 4.42 -5.89 10.52
N LEU A 107 4.39 -5.22 9.35
CA LEU A 107 3.27 -4.45 8.84
C LEU A 107 3.21 -4.55 7.31
N MET A 108 2.01 -4.67 6.76
CA MET A 108 1.73 -4.56 5.33
C MET A 108 0.99 -3.25 5.05
N ILE A 109 1.51 -2.42 4.14
CA ILE A 109 0.80 -1.27 3.56
C ILE A 109 0.43 -1.62 2.13
N ILE A 110 -0.85 -1.52 1.77
CA ILE A 110 -1.33 -1.98 0.47
C ILE A 110 -2.15 -0.90 -0.22
N ALA A 111 -1.78 -0.60 -1.49
CA ALA A 111 -2.57 0.18 -2.43
C ALA A 111 -2.60 -0.58 -3.76
N THR A 112 -3.55 -1.50 -3.84
CA THR A 112 -3.74 -2.34 -5.01
C THR A 112 -5.21 -2.33 -5.42
N ARG A 113 -5.48 -2.65 -6.68
CA ARG A 113 -6.83 -2.69 -7.25
C ARG A 113 -6.99 -3.93 -8.12
N PHE A 114 -7.91 -4.81 -7.76
CA PHE A 114 -8.28 -6.04 -8.51
C PHE A 114 -7.10 -6.95 -8.87
N ARG A 115 -6.08 -7.03 -7.98
CA ARG A 115 -4.93 -7.90 -8.23
C ARG A 115 -5.30 -9.38 -8.14
N ARG A 116 -4.58 -10.20 -8.91
CA ARG A 116 -4.76 -11.66 -8.99
C ARG A 116 -3.41 -12.36 -8.89
N PRO A 117 -2.76 -12.33 -7.72
CA PRO A 117 -1.52 -13.07 -7.52
C PRO A 117 -1.79 -14.56 -7.73
N ASP A 118 -0.81 -15.30 -8.24
CA ASP A 118 -0.89 -16.75 -8.28
C ASP A 118 -0.84 -17.37 -6.88
N ALA A 119 -1.09 -18.65 -6.76
CA ALA A 119 -1.16 -19.34 -5.46
C ALA A 119 0.17 -19.30 -4.71
N GLU A 120 1.31 -19.33 -5.41
CA GLU A 120 2.64 -19.25 -4.79
C GLU A 120 2.91 -17.88 -4.17
N GLN A 121 2.47 -16.83 -4.81
CA GLN A 121 2.55 -15.49 -4.25
C GLN A 121 1.50 -15.28 -3.13
N ALA A 122 0.27 -15.72 -3.34
CA ALA A 122 -0.83 -15.55 -2.40
C ALA A 122 -0.61 -16.23 -1.04
N LYS A 123 0.13 -17.34 -0.98
CA LYS A 123 0.43 -18.03 0.30
C LYS A 123 1.13 -17.14 1.33
N HIS A 124 1.93 -16.18 0.88
CA HIS A 124 2.63 -15.24 1.77
C HIS A 124 1.67 -14.22 2.40
N ILE A 125 0.66 -13.76 1.63
CA ILE A 125 -0.44 -12.94 2.17
C ILE A 125 -1.24 -13.77 3.17
N THR A 126 -1.57 -15.02 2.83
CA THR A 126 -2.30 -15.93 3.71
C THR A 126 -1.58 -16.09 5.06
N ALA A 127 -0.29 -16.45 5.03
CA ALA A 127 0.49 -16.63 6.25
C ALA A 127 0.60 -15.35 7.08
N PHE A 128 0.70 -14.19 6.43
CA PHE A 128 0.75 -12.89 7.08
C PHE A 128 -0.58 -12.60 7.82
N LEU A 129 -1.71 -12.83 7.18
CA LEU A 129 -3.05 -12.60 7.75
C LEU A 129 -3.38 -13.64 8.84
N ASP A 130 -3.03 -14.92 8.64
CA ASP A 130 -3.21 -15.98 9.64
C ASP A 130 -2.45 -15.69 10.94
N ALA A 131 -1.29 -15.02 10.84
CA ALA A 131 -0.53 -14.57 11.99
C ALA A 131 -1.15 -13.36 12.72
N GLY A 132 -2.24 -12.76 12.21
CA GLY A 132 -2.89 -11.57 12.77
C GLY A 132 -2.04 -10.31 12.66
N LYS A 133 -1.13 -10.24 11.69
CA LYS A 133 -0.25 -9.09 11.52
C LYS A 133 -1.01 -7.88 10.96
N PRO A 134 -0.64 -6.65 11.36
CA PRO A 134 -1.41 -5.45 11.01
C PRO A 134 -1.33 -5.09 9.53
N VAL A 135 -2.40 -4.45 9.04
CA VAL A 135 -2.55 -4.00 7.65
C VAL A 135 -2.93 -2.52 7.60
N ILE A 136 -2.31 -1.76 6.70
CA ILE A 136 -2.78 -0.43 6.30
C ILE A 136 -3.31 -0.52 4.88
N GLY A 137 -4.59 -0.20 4.68
CA GLY A 137 -5.23 -0.13 3.39
C GLY A 137 -5.37 1.32 2.90
N LEU A 138 -4.87 1.60 1.71
CA LEU A 138 -5.00 2.91 1.08
C LEU A 138 -5.97 2.84 -0.10
N ARG A 139 -6.97 3.68 -0.10
CA ARG A 139 -7.94 3.90 -1.16
C ARG A 139 -8.49 2.59 -1.77
N THR A 140 -7.96 2.15 -2.89
CA THR A 140 -8.38 0.96 -3.63
C THR A 140 -8.14 -0.35 -2.91
N ALA A 141 -7.44 -0.33 -1.78
CA ALA A 141 -7.27 -1.52 -0.96
C ALA A 141 -8.61 -2.16 -0.52
N THR A 142 -9.69 -1.39 -0.46
CA THR A 142 -11.06 -1.92 -0.21
C THR A 142 -11.56 -2.87 -1.30
N HIS A 143 -10.90 -2.89 -2.48
CA HIS A 143 -11.08 -3.86 -3.56
C HIS A 143 -9.72 -4.28 -4.13
N ALA A 144 -8.76 -4.53 -3.24
CA ALA A 144 -7.37 -4.84 -3.56
C ALA A 144 -7.22 -6.02 -4.52
N PHE A 145 -8.02 -7.05 -4.32
CA PHE A 145 -7.96 -8.30 -5.07
C PHE A 145 -9.30 -8.63 -5.71
N GLN A 146 -9.27 -9.44 -6.76
CA GLN A 146 -10.48 -9.84 -7.49
C GLN A 146 -10.41 -11.31 -7.87
N GLY A 147 -11.56 -11.97 -7.80
CA GLY A 147 -11.76 -13.34 -8.26
C GLY A 147 -12.19 -14.26 -7.13
N GLY A 148 -12.57 -15.48 -7.51
CA GLY A 148 -12.96 -16.52 -6.58
C GLY A 148 -11.78 -17.32 -6.02
N GLU A 149 -10.55 -17.01 -6.43
CA GLU A 149 -9.33 -17.56 -5.87
C GLU A 149 -9.26 -17.25 -4.37
N ARG A 150 -8.50 -18.04 -3.62
CA ARG A 150 -8.50 -17.97 -2.16
C ARG A 150 -7.12 -17.68 -1.59
N PHE A 151 -7.13 -16.99 -0.47
CA PHE A 151 -6.00 -16.92 0.45
C PHE A 151 -6.08 -18.17 1.36
N GLY A 152 -5.44 -19.27 0.93
CA GLY A 152 -5.56 -20.58 1.60
C GLY A 152 -7.02 -21.03 1.74
N ASP A 153 -7.36 -21.52 2.93
CA ASP A 153 -8.75 -21.89 3.27
C ASP A 153 -9.53 -20.72 3.91
N SER A 154 -8.89 -19.55 4.05
CA SER A 154 -9.38 -18.48 4.90
C SER A 154 -10.46 -17.62 4.26
N LEU A 155 -10.15 -16.96 3.14
CA LEU A 155 -11.09 -16.05 2.47
C LEU A 155 -10.82 -16.00 0.95
N THR A 156 -11.84 -15.63 0.17
CA THR A 156 -11.67 -15.36 -1.26
C THR A 156 -11.02 -13.98 -1.48
N TYR A 157 -10.40 -13.79 -2.66
CA TYR A 157 -9.71 -12.53 -2.99
C TYR A 157 -10.64 -11.32 -2.89
N ASP A 158 -11.86 -11.42 -3.36
CA ASP A 158 -12.87 -10.35 -3.31
C ASP A 158 -13.38 -10.03 -1.90
N GLN A 159 -13.16 -10.91 -0.91
CA GLN A 159 -13.52 -10.68 0.47
C GLN A 159 -12.47 -9.87 1.27
N PHE A 160 -11.27 -9.64 0.70
CA PHE A 160 -10.18 -8.99 1.43
C PHE A 160 -10.59 -7.64 2.02
N GLY A 161 -11.16 -6.75 1.21
CA GLY A 161 -11.59 -5.42 1.68
C GLY A 161 -12.53 -5.52 2.87
N LEU A 162 -13.64 -6.25 2.72
CA LEU A 162 -14.66 -6.36 3.75
C LEU A 162 -14.16 -7.05 5.02
N LYS A 163 -13.35 -8.11 4.90
CA LYS A 163 -12.96 -8.95 6.03
C LYS A 163 -11.70 -8.44 6.75
N ILE A 164 -10.81 -7.76 6.05
CA ILE A 164 -9.53 -7.29 6.60
C ILE A 164 -9.55 -5.80 6.89
N LEU A 165 -10.26 -5.01 6.07
CA LEU A 165 -10.31 -3.55 6.20
C LEU A 165 -11.65 -3.02 6.73
N GLY A 166 -12.65 -3.89 6.90
CA GLY A 166 -14.00 -3.54 7.37
C GLY A 166 -14.90 -2.96 6.28
N GLU A 167 -14.39 -2.70 5.09
CA GLU A 167 -15.16 -2.11 4.00
C GLU A 167 -14.72 -2.66 2.64
N GLN A 168 -15.67 -2.77 1.73
CA GLN A 168 -15.43 -3.01 0.31
C GLN A 168 -15.85 -1.77 -0.49
N TRP A 169 -15.25 -1.56 -1.66
CA TRP A 169 -15.63 -0.43 -2.50
C TRP A 169 -17.09 -0.52 -2.92
N VAL A 170 -17.81 0.57 -2.68
CA VAL A 170 -19.24 0.71 -3.05
C VAL A 170 -19.39 1.73 -4.18
N SER A 171 -18.86 2.94 -3.97
CA SER A 171 -18.97 4.04 -4.94
C SER A 171 -18.02 5.17 -4.57
N HIS A 172 -17.77 6.05 -5.50
CA HIS A 172 -17.31 7.40 -5.18
C HIS A 172 -18.43 8.16 -4.45
N HIS A 173 -18.04 9.03 -3.53
CA HIS A 173 -18.94 9.93 -2.83
C HIS A 173 -18.51 11.37 -3.12
N GLY A 174 -19.30 12.08 -3.90
CA GLY A 174 -18.94 13.31 -4.59
C GLY A 174 -18.80 13.11 -6.10
N ARG A 175 -18.46 14.17 -6.80
CA ARG A 175 -18.20 14.14 -8.26
C ARG A 175 -16.71 13.86 -8.49
N HIS A 176 -16.40 12.60 -8.75
CA HIS A 176 -15.03 12.17 -9.00
C HIS A 176 -14.31 13.03 -10.04
N LYS A 177 -13.07 13.44 -9.76
CA LYS A 177 -12.25 14.35 -10.58
C LYS A 177 -12.76 15.80 -10.70
N ALA A 178 -13.74 16.16 -9.91
CA ALA A 178 -14.28 17.52 -9.87
C ALA A 178 -14.45 18.07 -8.44
N GLU A 179 -14.73 17.19 -7.48
CA GLU A 179 -14.88 17.49 -6.07
C GLU A 179 -13.86 16.65 -5.27
N GLY A 180 -13.15 17.28 -4.36
CA GLY A 180 -12.25 16.59 -3.42
C GLY A 180 -12.96 16.23 -2.12
N ALA A 181 -12.17 15.81 -1.13
CA ALA A 181 -12.63 15.58 0.23
C ALA A 181 -11.70 16.25 1.23
N ARG A 182 -12.27 16.83 2.29
CA ARG A 182 -11.55 17.39 3.43
C ARG A 182 -11.97 16.70 4.71
N SER A 183 -10.99 16.37 5.54
CA SER A 183 -11.25 15.61 6.77
C SER A 183 -11.85 16.46 7.88
N VAL A 184 -12.65 15.81 8.71
CA VAL A 184 -13.12 16.30 10.01
C VAL A 184 -12.89 15.19 11.02
N VAL A 185 -12.34 15.52 12.18
CA VAL A 185 -12.13 14.55 13.26
C VAL A 185 -13.48 14.04 13.77
N GLU A 186 -13.58 12.72 13.93
CA GLU A 186 -14.78 12.10 14.53
C GLU A 186 -14.92 12.55 15.98
N PRO A 187 -16.12 12.97 16.42
CA PRO A 187 -16.32 13.37 17.81
C PRO A 187 -16.01 12.25 18.81
N GLY A 188 -15.23 12.58 19.84
CA GLY A 188 -14.86 11.67 20.93
C GLY A 188 -13.58 10.88 20.70
N VAL A 189 -12.89 11.06 19.57
CA VAL A 189 -11.58 10.41 19.30
C VAL A 189 -10.43 11.42 19.10
N GLU A 190 -10.64 12.68 19.45
CA GLU A 190 -9.69 13.79 19.21
C GLU A 190 -8.32 13.54 19.87
N SER A 191 -8.29 12.77 20.94
CA SER A 191 -7.03 12.41 21.65
C SER A 191 -6.39 11.12 21.14
N HIS A 192 -6.93 10.49 20.09
CA HIS A 192 -6.33 9.26 19.56
C HIS A 192 -4.97 9.52 18.96
N VAL A 193 -3.94 8.77 19.39
CA VAL A 193 -2.53 9.04 19.04
C VAL A 193 -2.24 9.03 17.53
N ILE A 194 -3.00 8.32 16.71
CA ILE A 194 -2.87 8.36 15.26
C ILE A 194 -3.16 9.77 14.71
N LEU A 195 -3.95 10.58 15.42
CA LEU A 195 -4.27 11.96 15.05
C LEU A 195 -3.23 12.98 15.54
N ASN A 196 -2.16 12.56 16.20
CA ASN A 196 -1.11 13.47 16.67
C ASN A 196 -0.54 14.32 15.52
N GLY A 197 -0.71 15.64 15.60
CA GLY A 197 -0.26 16.61 14.61
C GLY A 197 -1.02 16.56 13.28
N VAL A 198 -2.12 15.81 13.19
CA VAL A 198 -3.05 15.80 12.04
C VAL A 198 -4.19 16.75 12.35
N SER A 199 -4.43 17.72 11.47
CA SER A 199 -5.45 18.75 11.66
C SER A 199 -6.43 18.86 10.50
N ASP A 200 -5.95 18.74 9.26
CA ASP A 200 -6.72 19.06 8.07
C ASP A 200 -6.20 18.30 6.84
N VAL A 201 -6.69 17.10 6.64
CA VAL A 201 -6.33 16.30 5.45
C VAL A 201 -7.21 16.69 4.27
N PHE A 202 -6.58 17.07 3.16
CA PHE A 202 -7.24 17.28 1.88
C PHE A 202 -6.85 16.20 0.87
N ALA A 203 -7.86 15.57 0.25
CA ALA A 203 -7.67 14.55 -0.78
C ALA A 203 -8.40 14.94 -2.08
N PRO A 204 -7.68 15.31 -3.15
CA PRO A 204 -8.30 15.57 -4.45
C PRO A 204 -8.96 14.34 -5.07
N SER A 205 -8.61 13.13 -4.62
CA SER A 205 -9.19 11.89 -5.14
C SER A 205 -10.60 11.59 -4.66
N ASP A 206 -11.21 12.43 -3.82
CA ASP A 206 -12.51 12.28 -3.16
C ASP A 206 -12.55 11.26 -1.99
N VAL A 207 -13.72 11.11 -1.36
CA VAL A 207 -14.01 10.08 -0.37
C VAL A 207 -14.88 8.98 -1.00
N TYR A 208 -14.81 7.75 -0.49
CA TYR A 208 -15.71 6.67 -0.89
C TYR A 208 -17.00 6.65 -0.07
N GLY A 209 -18.06 6.09 -0.65
CA GLY A 209 -19.21 5.63 0.11
C GLY A 209 -18.80 4.45 0.99
N VAL A 210 -19.01 4.56 2.31
CA VAL A 210 -18.65 3.59 3.33
C VAL A 210 -19.91 3.16 4.05
N THR A 211 -20.24 1.86 4.01
CA THR A 211 -21.55 1.36 4.46
C THR A 211 -21.49 0.09 5.33
N HIS A 212 -20.32 -0.55 5.45
CA HIS A 212 -20.21 -1.83 6.13
C HIS A 212 -19.55 -1.75 7.51
N LEU A 213 -19.02 -0.58 7.92
CA LEU A 213 -18.44 -0.41 9.23
C LEU A 213 -19.47 -0.67 10.34
N THR A 214 -19.01 -1.21 11.45
CA THR A 214 -19.81 -1.63 12.59
C THR A 214 -19.34 -0.92 13.87
N ASN A 215 -19.99 -1.20 15.00
CA ASN A 215 -19.55 -0.70 16.32
C ASN A 215 -18.20 -1.27 16.79
N ALA A 216 -17.64 -2.27 16.09
CA ALA A 216 -16.29 -2.77 16.36
C ALA A 216 -15.20 -1.87 15.72
N ASP A 217 -15.60 -1.03 14.78
CA ASP A 217 -14.71 -0.13 14.06
C ASP A 217 -14.55 1.19 14.83
N THR A 218 -13.36 1.76 14.76
CA THR A 218 -13.09 3.09 15.30
C THR A 218 -12.88 4.07 14.18
N ILE A 219 -13.89 4.87 13.84
CA ILE A 219 -13.76 5.96 12.89
C ILE A 219 -12.88 7.04 13.52
N LEU A 220 -11.83 7.47 12.83
CA LEU A 220 -10.93 8.53 13.27
C LEU A 220 -11.23 9.87 12.56
N LEU A 221 -11.47 9.79 11.26
CA LEU A 221 -11.76 10.96 10.42
C LEU A 221 -13.00 10.69 9.57
N ARG A 222 -13.80 11.74 9.35
CA ARG A 222 -14.84 11.79 8.33
C ARG A 222 -14.39 12.68 7.18
N GLY A 223 -14.84 12.39 5.95
CA GLY A 223 -14.55 13.17 4.75
C GLY A 223 -15.77 13.93 4.28
N GLY A 224 -15.68 15.26 4.29
CA GLY A 224 -16.66 16.14 3.69
C GLY A 224 -16.30 16.46 2.24
N ILE A 225 -17.28 16.39 1.33
CA ILE A 225 -17.13 16.77 -0.08
C ILE A 225 -16.81 18.25 -0.16
N THR A 226 -15.80 18.63 -0.96
CA THR A 226 -15.40 20.02 -1.18
C THR A 226 -15.91 20.57 -2.51
N GLU A 227 -15.83 21.89 -2.68
CA GLU A 227 -16.33 22.58 -3.86
C GLU A 227 -15.58 22.24 -5.15
N SER A 228 -14.29 21.89 -5.03
CA SER A 228 -13.40 21.61 -6.17
C SER A 228 -12.19 20.79 -5.73
N LEU A 229 -11.24 20.60 -6.64
CA LEU A 229 -9.93 19.95 -6.39
C LEU A 229 -8.88 20.93 -5.86
N ASP A 230 -9.23 22.19 -5.60
CA ASP A 230 -8.32 23.17 -5.01
C ASP A 230 -8.05 22.79 -3.55
N PRO A 231 -6.79 22.69 -3.09
CA PRO A 231 -6.46 22.43 -1.69
C PRO A 231 -7.07 23.42 -0.69
N GLU A 232 -7.40 24.65 -1.13
CA GLU A 232 -8.07 25.65 -0.31
C GLU A 232 -9.61 25.53 -0.32
N SER A 233 -10.16 24.59 -1.09
CA SER A 233 -11.61 24.37 -1.19
C SER A 233 -12.22 23.99 0.16
N LYS A 234 -13.38 24.60 0.43
CA LYS A 234 -14.13 24.33 1.66
C LYS A 234 -15.10 23.16 1.47
N ILE A 235 -15.45 22.53 2.58
CA ILE A 235 -16.52 21.54 2.62
C ILE A 235 -17.85 22.22 2.22
N LEU A 236 -18.63 21.57 1.37
CA LEU A 236 -19.96 21.99 0.98
C LEU A 236 -20.92 21.89 2.18
N ALA A 237 -21.04 22.99 2.95
CA ALA A 237 -21.75 23.02 4.23
C ALA A 237 -23.24 22.67 4.15
N TYR A 238 -23.89 22.98 3.03
CA TYR A 238 -25.34 22.78 2.83
C TYR A 238 -25.66 21.59 1.92
N ASP A 239 -24.67 20.81 1.51
CA ASP A 239 -24.87 19.61 0.69
C ASP A 239 -25.36 18.44 1.55
N ASP A 240 -26.49 17.84 1.18
CA ASP A 240 -27.06 16.71 1.90
C ASP A 240 -26.18 15.45 1.83
N ARG A 241 -25.29 15.37 0.85
CA ARG A 241 -24.28 14.30 0.75
C ARG A 241 -23.28 14.33 1.93
N ASN A 242 -23.14 15.48 2.61
CA ASN A 242 -22.33 15.64 3.81
C ASN A 242 -23.12 15.43 5.11
N LYS A 243 -24.32 14.82 5.07
CA LYS A 243 -25.20 14.62 6.22
C LYS A 243 -25.69 13.17 6.36
N PRO A 244 -24.93 12.29 7.01
CA PRO A 244 -23.59 12.49 7.60
C PRO A 244 -22.47 12.44 6.56
N MET A 245 -21.31 13.05 6.88
CA MET A 245 -20.08 12.84 6.13
C MET A 245 -19.65 11.37 6.18
N GLN A 246 -19.05 10.88 5.11
CA GLN A 246 -18.57 9.49 5.03
C GLN A 246 -17.35 9.26 5.94
N PRO A 247 -17.18 8.06 6.52
CA PRO A 247 -15.91 7.69 7.13
C PRO A 247 -14.76 7.86 6.12
N PHE A 248 -13.69 8.53 6.55
CA PHE A 248 -12.52 8.82 5.71
C PHE A 248 -11.31 7.98 6.13
N ALA A 249 -11.13 7.77 7.46
CA ALA A 249 -10.10 6.92 8.01
C ALA A 249 -10.60 6.22 9.27
N TRP A 250 -10.27 4.94 9.43
CA TRP A 250 -10.73 4.12 10.56
C TRP A 250 -9.77 2.99 10.91
N LEU A 251 -9.94 2.43 12.12
CA LEU A 251 -9.35 1.18 12.57
C LEU A 251 -10.40 0.08 12.54
N HIS A 252 -10.01 -1.11 12.09
CA HIS A 252 -10.85 -2.30 12.04
C HIS A 252 -10.13 -3.49 12.69
N PRO A 253 -10.76 -4.18 13.68
CA PRO A 253 -10.28 -5.47 14.15
C PRO A 253 -10.67 -6.55 13.16
N TYR A 254 -9.75 -7.39 12.72
CA TYR A 254 -10.07 -8.48 11.82
C TYR A 254 -9.72 -9.84 12.43
N THR A 255 -10.49 -10.85 12.08
CA THR A 255 -10.18 -12.25 12.36
C THR A 255 -10.57 -13.09 11.14
N ILE A 256 -9.65 -13.91 10.69
CA ILE A 256 -9.92 -14.86 9.61
C ILE A 256 -10.05 -16.27 10.17
N PRO A 257 -10.77 -17.19 9.50
CA PRO A 257 -10.91 -18.56 9.96
C PRO A 257 -9.55 -19.20 10.26
N ASN A 258 -9.41 -19.75 11.46
CA ASN A 258 -8.17 -20.37 11.99
C ASN A 258 -6.97 -19.42 12.19
N GLY A 259 -7.11 -18.13 11.92
CA GLY A 259 -6.08 -17.12 12.15
C GLY A 259 -6.15 -16.50 13.55
N LYS A 260 -5.12 -15.71 13.86
CA LYS A 260 -5.09 -14.85 15.03
C LYS A 260 -5.89 -13.57 14.78
N GLU A 261 -6.34 -12.93 15.86
CA GLU A 261 -6.87 -11.58 15.78
C GLU A 261 -5.79 -10.60 15.30
N GLY A 262 -6.14 -9.76 14.35
CA GLY A 262 -5.31 -8.70 13.80
C GLY A 262 -6.04 -7.37 13.82
N ARG A 263 -5.36 -6.33 13.39
CA ARG A 263 -5.93 -4.98 13.30
C ARG A 263 -5.49 -4.31 12.01
N SER A 264 -6.40 -3.60 11.37
CA SER A 264 -6.07 -2.76 10.22
C SER A 264 -6.39 -1.30 10.47
N PHE A 265 -5.71 -0.45 9.72
CA PHE A 265 -6.08 0.94 9.48
C PHE A 265 -6.45 1.06 8.00
N CYS A 266 -7.51 1.78 7.70
CA CYS A 266 -7.92 2.04 6.33
C CYS A 266 -8.24 3.51 6.13
N THR A 267 -7.89 4.06 4.96
CA THR A 267 -8.33 5.38 4.52
C THR A 267 -8.80 5.35 3.09
N THR A 268 -9.86 6.11 2.80
CA THR A 268 -10.37 6.28 1.43
C THR A 268 -9.54 7.22 0.58
N ALA A 269 -8.62 7.98 1.17
CA ALA A 269 -7.53 8.66 0.47
C ALA A 269 -6.39 7.71 0.14
N GLY A 270 -5.59 8.01 -0.89
CA GLY A 270 -4.46 7.15 -1.24
C GLY A 270 -3.94 7.31 -2.67
N ALA A 271 -4.52 8.20 -3.47
CA ALA A 271 -3.93 8.59 -4.76
C ALA A 271 -2.58 9.29 -4.52
N SER A 272 -1.66 9.22 -5.48
CA SER A 272 -0.37 9.90 -5.34
C SER A 272 -0.52 11.39 -5.07
N LEU A 273 -1.50 12.05 -5.70
CA LEU A 273 -1.79 13.46 -5.45
C LEU A 273 -2.30 13.75 -4.03
N ASP A 274 -3.01 12.81 -3.38
CA ASP A 274 -3.48 13.01 -2.01
C ASP A 274 -2.28 13.16 -1.05
N PHE A 275 -1.16 12.53 -1.35
CA PHE A 275 0.06 12.60 -0.53
C PHE A 275 0.89 13.89 -0.72
N VAL A 276 0.43 14.83 -1.52
CA VAL A 276 0.92 16.21 -1.46
C VAL A 276 0.51 16.86 -0.13
N ASP A 277 -0.61 16.43 0.42
CA ASP A 277 -1.06 16.83 1.75
C ASP A 277 -0.15 16.25 2.86
N GLU A 278 0.37 17.15 3.71
CA GLU A 278 1.31 16.77 4.78
C GLU A 278 0.62 15.94 5.87
N ASP A 279 -0.61 16.28 6.20
CA ASP A 279 -1.35 15.63 7.27
C ASP A 279 -1.81 14.22 6.88
N LEU A 280 -2.05 13.96 5.58
CA LEU A 280 -2.25 12.58 5.11
C LEU A 280 -0.99 11.72 5.27
N ARG A 281 0.19 12.27 4.91
CA ARG A 281 1.45 11.55 5.15
C ARG A 281 1.63 11.25 6.63
N ARG A 282 1.34 12.23 7.50
CA ARG A 282 1.45 12.10 8.95
C ARG A 282 0.47 11.08 9.50
N LEU A 283 -0.76 11.07 9.03
CA LEU A 283 -1.78 10.09 9.39
C LEU A 283 -1.31 8.66 9.12
N VAL A 284 -0.75 8.39 7.93
CA VAL A 284 -0.25 7.06 7.54
C VAL A 284 1.02 6.67 8.32
N VAL A 285 1.94 7.61 8.56
CA VAL A 285 3.14 7.39 9.38
C VAL A 285 2.74 7.07 10.82
N ASN A 286 1.84 7.86 11.42
CA ASN A 286 1.34 7.63 12.77
C ASN A 286 0.66 6.25 12.90
N ALA A 287 -0.18 5.88 11.91
CA ALA A 287 -0.80 4.57 11.86
C ALA A 287 0.24 3.44 11.77
N SER A 288 1.32 3.63 11.01
CA SER A 288 2.41 2.67 10.88
C SER A 288 3.15 2.46 12.21
N VAL A 289 3.48 3.56 12.90
CA VAL A 289 4.11 3.52 14.23
C VAL A 289 3.18 2.85 15.26
N TYR A 290 1.92 3.25 15.30
CA TYR A 290 0.91 2.70 16.21
C TYR A 290 0.71 1.19 16.04
N LEU A 291 0.50 0.74 14.79
CA LEU A 291 0.22 -0.66 14.49
C LEU A 291 1.42 -1.59 14.69
N THR A 292 2.63 -1.06 14.63
CA THR A 292 3.87 -1.80 14.94
C THR A 292 4.24 -1.76 16.42
N GLY A 293 3.41 -1.14 17.27
CA GLY A 293 3.59 -1.05 18.71
C GLY A 293 4.59 0.02 19.16
N GLY A 294 4.95 0.95 18.28
CA GLY A 294 5.81 2.08 18.58
C GLY A 294 5.07 3.22 19.30
N GLN A 295 5.83 4.14 19.87
CA GLN A 295 5.30 5.37 20.45
C GLN A 295 5.12 6.41 19.33
N VAL A 296 3.86 6.78 19.06
CA VAL A 296 3.56 7.84 18.08
C VAL A 296 4.01 9.19 18.62
N PRO A 297 4.88 9.93 17.91
CA PRO A 297 5.33 11.25 18.35
C PRO A 297 4.18 12.28 18.33
N GLU A 298 4.31 13.38 19.06
CA GLU A 298 3.32 14.47 19.04
C GLU A 298 3.13 15.06 17.63
N LYS A 299 4.22 15.13 16.86
CA LYS A 299 4.21 15.55 15.45
C LYS A 299 5.32 14.81 14.70
N ALA A 300 4.93 13.76 13.96
CA ALA A 300 5.87 13.01 13.13
C ALA A 300 6.45 13.89 12.01
N ASP A 301 7.76 13.79 11.76
CA ASP A 301 8.38 14.41 10.59
C ASP A 301 8.05 13.59 9.33
N VAL A 302 7.31 14.20 8.42
CA VAL A 302 6.83 13.60 7.18
C VAL A 302 7.22 14.40 5.93
N GLY A 303 8.20 15.30 6.08
CA GLY A 303 8.81 15.98 4.93
C GLY A 303 9.39 14.96 3.94
N TYR A 304 9.33 15.26 2.66
CA TYR A 304 9.89 14.37 1.64
C TYR A 304 11.41 14.18 1.85
N VAL A 305 11.87 12.94 1.63
CA VAL A 305 13.31 12.62 1.62
C VAL A 305 13.93 13.03 0.29
N ASP A 306 13.26 12.71 -0.80
CA ASP A 306 13.57 13.17 -2.15
C ASP A 306 12.36 13.93 -2.69
N PRO A 307 12.51 14.89 -3.62
CA PRO A 307 11.39 15.60 -4.21
C PRO A 307 10.31 14.65 -4.73
N PHE A 308 9.04 15.02 -4.58
CA PHE A 308 7.90 14.19 -4.98
C PHE A 308 7.06 14.92 -6.03
N TYR A 309 6.90 14.31 -7.21
CA TYR A 309 6.20 14.89 -8.35
C TYR A 309 5.10 13.94 -8.85
N PRO A 310 3.99 13.81 -8.11
CA PRO A 310 2.92 12.88 -8.46
C PRO A 310 2.21 13.28 -9.74
N THR A 311 1.77 12.28 -10.52
CA THR A 311 0.92 12.49 -11.69
C THR A 311 -0.56 12.39 -11.32
N PHE A 312 -1.44 12.95 -12.16
CA PHE A 312 -2.87 12.92 -11.91
C PHE A 312 -3.41 11.49 -11.99
N PHE A 313 -4.34 11.16 -11.09
CA PHE A 313 -5.00 9.85 -11.07
C PHE A 313 -6.01 9.72 -12.21
N SER A 314 -5.88 8.66 -12.98
CA SER A 314 -6.82 8.22 -14.02
C SER A 314 -6.36 6.87 -14.59
N PHE A 315 -7.25 6.17 -15.30
CA PHE A 315 -6.85 5.00 -16.05
C PHE A 315 -5.95 5.39 -17.22
N ILE A 316 -4.90 4.60 -17.45
CA ILE A 316 -4.03 4.73 -18.61
C ILE A 316 -4.47 3.69 -19.63
N ASN A 317 -5.18 4.14 -20.67
CA ASN A 317 -5.74 3.26 -21.70
C ASN A 317 -4.73 2.84 -22.75
N ASP A 318 -3.61 3.54 -22.86
CA ASP A 318 -2.50 3.14 -23.74
C ASP A 318 -1.82 1.90 -23.16
N LYS A 319 -1.94 0.78 -23.86
CA LYS A 319 -1.41 -0.53 -23.45
C LYS A 319 0.11 -0.58 -23.43
N ASP A 320 0.77 0.25 -24.24
CA ASP A 320 2.22 0.30 -24.33
C ASP A 320 2.84 1.38 -23.43
N TYR A 321 2.03 2.15 -22.70
CA TYR A 321 2.52 3.25 -21.86
C TYR A 321 3.62 2.79 -20.87
N TYR A 322 3.32 1.81 -20.01
CA TYR A 322 4.28 1.35 -19.01
C TYR A 322 5.52 0.70 -19.64
N LYS A 323 5.33 -0.05 -20.71
CA LYS A 323 6.44 -0.63 -21.50
C LYS A 323 7.33 0.46 -22.11
N THR A 324 6.73 1.51 -22.64
CA THR A 324 7.44 2.66 -23.23
C THR A 324 8.18 3.46 -22.17
N MET A 325 7.54 3.68 -21.01
CA MET A 325 8.18 4.35 -19.87
C MET A 325 9.31 3.53 -19.27
N ASN A 326 9.24 2.21 -19.36
CA ASN A 326 10.27 1.25 -18.95
C ASN A 326 10.83 1.51 -17.54
N MET A 327 9.98 1.93 -16.61
CA MET A 327 10.36 2.24 -15.22
C MET A 327 10.71 0.97 -14.46
N LYS A 328 11.76 1.04 -13.68
CA LYS A 328 12.25 -0.06 -12.83
C LYS A 328 12.15 0.31 -11.35
N PRO A 329 12.13 -0.66 -10.42
CA PRO A 329 12.17 -0.36 -8.99
C PRO A 329 13.31 0.57 -8.58
N GLU A 330 14.51 0.38 -9.13
CA GLU A 330 15.70 1.19 -8.83
C GLU A 330 15.59 2.66 -9.24
N ASP A 331 14.67 3.02 -10.14
CA ASP A 331 14.42 4.42 -10.51
C ASP A 331 13.79 5.22 -9.37
N PHE A 332 13.19 4.51 -8.40
CA PHE A 332 12.61 5.10 -7.20
C PHE A 332 13.53 5.04 -5.97
N GLY A 333 14.79 4.63 -6.12
CA GLY A 333 15.77 4.54 -5.03
C GLY A 333 16.06 5.87 -4.35
N LEU A 334 16.82 5.84 -3.25
CA LEU A 334 17.27 7.06 -2.55
C LEU A 334 18.09 7.96 -3.50
N GLY A 335 17.87 9.27 -3.40
CA GLY A 335 18.48 10.27 -4.27
C GLY A 335 17.89 10.30 -5.68
N LYS A 336 16.85 9.51 -5.95
CA LYS A 336 16.17 9.46 -7.25
C LYS A 336 14.74 9.95 -7.13
N THR A 337 14.36 10.77 -8.09
CA THR A 337 13.01 11.35 -8.17
C THR A 337 12.53 11.23 -9.62
N PRO A 338 11.89 10.11 -9.97
CA PRO A 338 11.34 9.99 -11.30
C PRO A 338 10.24 11.03 -11.48
N HIS A 339 10.40 11.86 -12.51
CA HIS A 339 9.39 12.82 -12.93
C HIS A 339 8.85 12.39 -14.28
N ARG A 340 7.55 12.13 -14.33
CA ARG A 340 6.84 11.74 -15.54
C ARG A 340 5.86 12.84 -15.95
N PRO A 341 5.65 13.08 -17.24
CA PRO A 341 4.52 13.87 -17.68
C PRO A 341 3.22 13.18 -17.28
N ASP A 342 2.14 13.93 -17.14
CA ASP A 342 0.82 13.32 -16.97
C ASP A 342 0.54 12.37 -18.16
N PRO A 343 0.01 11.17 -17.90
CA PRO A 343 -0.30 10.22 -18.96
C PRO A 343 -1.24 10.84 -20.00
N PRO A 344 -1.13 10.48 -21.28
CA PRO A 344 -1.99 11.00 -22.33
C PRO A 344 -3.47 10.85 -22.00
N GLY A 345 -4.24 11.92 -22.18
CA GLY A 345 -5.67 11.96 -21.87
C GLY A 345 -6.04 12.20 -20.41
N ASN A 346 -5.06 12.28 -19.51
CA ASN A 346 -5.29 12.66 -18.13
C ASN A 346 -5.37 14.19 -18.00
N PRO A 347 -6.25 14.72 -17.14
CA PRO A 347 -6.27 16.13 -16.84
C PRO A 347 -4.98 16.56 -16.13
N ALA A 348 -4.52 17.79 -16.40
CA ALA A 348 -3.47 18.40 -15.60
C ALA A 348 -4.06 18.88 -14.26
N TRP A 349 -3.39 18.58 -13.15
CA TRP A 349 -3.74 19.14 -11.86
C TRP A 349 -2.88 20.39 -11.61
N PRO A 350 -3.47 21.57 -11.54
CA PRO A 350 -2.73 22.85 -11.50
C PRO A 350 -1.95 23.06 -10.20
N PHE A 351 -2.30 22.33 -9.14
CA PHE A 351 -1.65 22.44 -7.82
C PHE A 351 -0.53 21.41 -7.61
N ARG A 352 -0.19 20.62 -8.64
CA ARG A 352 0.90 19.66 -8.55
C ARG A 352 2.25 20.38 -8.39
N PRO A 353 3.11 19.96 -7.44
CA PRO A 353 4.47 20.43 -7.39
C PRO A 353 5.19 20.17 -8.73
N VAL A 354 5.86 21.16 -9.25
CA VAL A 354 6.69 21.04 -10.45
C VAL A 354 8.16 21.13 -10.06
N PRO A 355 9.06 20.34 -10.71
CA PRO A 355 10.48 20.50 -10.51
C PRO A 355 10.92 21.91 -10.86
N GLU A 356 11.77 22.51 -10.04
CA GLU A 356 12.47 23.71 -10.42
C GLU A 356 13.36 23.39 -11.65
N ALA A 357 13.29 24.24 -12.66
CA ALA A 357 14.21 24.14 -13.80
C ALA A 357 15.64 24.28 -13.29
N LYS A 358 16.45 23.22 -13.49
CA LYS A 358 17.88 23.24 -13.16
C LYS A 358 18.65 24.06 -14.17
#